data_990028d3224447614280f54c81e9c040
#
_entry.id   990028d3224447614280f54c81e9c040
#
_cell.length_a   1.000
_cell.length_b   1.000
_cell.length_c   1.000
_cell.angle_alpha   90.00
_cell.angle_beta   90.00
_cell.angle_gamma   90.00
#
_symmetry.space_group_name_H-M   'P 1'
#
loop_
_entity.id
_entity.type
_entity.pdbx_description
1 polymer ?
#
loop_
_entity_poly.entity_id
_entity_poly.type
_entity_poly.pdbx_seq_one_letter_code
_entity_poly.pdbx_strand_id
1 'polypeptide(L)'
;NKMKCILYQVTLIRLVPTLTTVKYGVTTPYIVGGDVFFEIVEPSQLRYTYRIRPATNFGGEFSFCMTNTKLVVMDPIDGCTAPLNQEQLEGNVAFAVRGECSFLHKTLVAERAGARALIVTEQDNLHDPNADLFIEMVDDKSDREVSIPVGFLLGRNGAQIQNTLEKLDLPYALINIPVNMTFVDIHRMNQPPWISW
;
A
#
# COMPACT_ATOMS: atom_id res chain seq x y z
N ASN A 1 -1.37 24.10 -4.72
CA ASN A 1 -1.53 23.58 -3.35
C ASN A 1 -0.70 22.32 -3.21
N LYS A 2 0.48 22.46 -2.59
CA LYS A 2 1.40 21.35 -2.33
C LYS A 2 0.88 20.57 -1.13
N MET A 3 0.39 19.38 -1.37
CA MET A 3 -0.04 18.44 -0.36
C MET A 3 1.18 17.97 0.46
N LYS A 4 1.13 18.24 1.77
CA LYS A 4 2.13 17.72 2.72
C LYS A 4 1.74 16.30 3.08
N CYS A 5 2.56 15.31 2.71
CA CYS A 5 2.54 14.03 3.41
C CYS A 5 2.70 14.32 4.91
N ILE A 6 1.88 13.71 5.74
CA ILE A 6 1.82 14.01 7.18
C ILE A 6 3.22 13.85 7.78
N LEU A 7 3.87 14.99 8.04
CA LEU A 7 5.05 15.07 8.88
C LEU A 7 4.55 15.06 10.32
N TYR A 8 4.87 14.02 11.09
CA TYR A 8 4.78 14.10 12.53
C TYR A 8 5.67 15.24 12.99
N GLN A 9 5.08 16.35 13.45
CA GLN A 9 5.82 17.48 13.98
C GLN A 9 6.49 17.07 15.27
N VAL A 10 7.80 16.90 15.21
CA VAL A 10 8.65 16.99 16.39
C VAL A 10 8.83 18.47 16.69
N THR A 11 8.31 18.93 17.81
CA THR A 11 8.48 20.30 18.30
C THR A 11 9.97 20.51 18.61
N LEU A 12 10.70 21.16 17.70
CA LEU A 12 12.07 21.61 17.94
C LEU A 12 12.05 22.94 18.68
N ILE A 13 12.60 22.91 19.90
CA ILE A 13 12.96 24.08 20.70
C ILE A 13 14.02 24.88 19.92
N ARG A 14 13.75 26.17 19.74
CA ARG A 14 14.64 27.15 19.10
C ARG A 14 15.97 27.29 19.83
N LEU A 15 17.07 27.25 19.09
CA LEU A 15 18.27 28.04 19.30
C LEU A 15 18.82 28.53 17.94
N VAL A 16 19.14 29.79 17.91
CA VAL A 16 19.37 30.75 16.81
C VAL A 16 20.82 30.68 16.26
N PRO A 17 21.26 31.48 15.26
CA PRO A 17 21.15 31.27 13.82
C PRO A 17 22.52 31.22 13.11
N THR A 18 22.62 30.52 12.05
CA THR A 18 23.48 30.89 10.92
C THR A 18 22.82 30.45 9.62
N LEU A 19 22.64 31.42 8.71
CA LEU A 19 22.10 31.20 7.38
C LEU A 19 23.01 30.28 6.57
N THR A 20 22.52 29.03 6.36
CA THR A 20 22.98 28.24 5.25
C THR A 20 21.74 27.90 4.41
N THR A 21 21.78 28.34 3.15
CA THR A 21 20.75 28.00 2.15
C THR A 21 20.68 26.51 1.97
N VAL A 22 19.70 25.87 2.61
CA VAL A 22 19.38 24.46 2.37
C VAL A 22 18.61 24.42 1.05
N LYS A 23 19.26 23.90 0.00
CA LYS A 23 18.57 23.49 -1.22
C LYS A 23 17.57 22.40 -0.81
N TYR A 24 16.29 22.67 -1.00
CA TYR A 24 15.25 21.67 -0.87
C TYR A 24 15.44 20.62 -1.98
N GLY A 25 16.16 19.57 -1.67
CA GLY A 25 16.14 18.36 -2.48
C GLY A 25 14.72 17.75 -2.39
N VAL A 26 14.18 17.34 -3.52
CA VAL A 26 12.98 16.49 -3.58
C VAL A 26 13.34 15.21 -2.83
N THR A 27 12.87 15.09 -1.60
CA THR A 27 13.06 13.85 -0.84
C THR A 27 12.09 12.81 -1.39
N THR A 28 12.63 11.84 -2.10
CA THR A 28 11.92 10.62 -2.45
C THR A 28 11.31 9.99 -1.18
N PRO A 29 10.10 9.42 -1.23
CA PRO A 29 9.51 8.74 -0.09
C PRO A 29 10.45 7.61 0.34
N TYR A 30 10.72 7.55 1.65
CA TYR A 30 11.77 6.71 2.18
C TYR A 30 11.34 5.25 2.25
N ILE A 31 12.11 4.44 1.57
CA ILE A 31 12.04 2.99 1.56
C ILE A 31 13.01 2.50 2.65
N VAL A 32 12.50 1.95 3.72
CA VAL A 32 13.32 1.25 4.72
C VAL A 32 13.53 -0.17 4.23
N GLY A 33 14.74 -0.47 3.73
CA GLY A 33 15.07 -1.80 3.22
C GLY A 33 14.33 -2.22 1.95
N GLY A 34 13.80 -1.26 1.16
CA GLY A 34 13.01 -1.53 -0.05
C GLY A 34 11.49 -1.62 0.17
N ASP A 35 11.03 -1.66 1.42
CA ASP A 35 9.60 -1.76 1.72
C ASP A 35 8.92 -0.39 1.80
N VAL A 36 7.64 -0.34 1.46
CA VAL A 36 6.77 0.85 1.53
C VAL A 36 5.76 0.65 2.65
N PHE A 37 5.38 1.75 3.31
CA PHE A 37 4.40 1.73 4.39
C PHE A 37 3.14 2.49 4.00
N PHE A 38 1.99 1.99 4.46
CA PHE A 38 0.72 2.69 4.43
C PHE A 38 0.02 2.58 5.78
N GLU A 39 -0.88 3.49 6.06
CA GLU A 39 -1.72 3.44 7.25
C GLU A 39 -3.19 3.40 6.86
N ILE A 40 -3.98 2.63 7.58
CA ILE A 40 -5.43 2.69 7.49
C ILE A 40 -5.92 3.73 8.48
N VAL A 41 -6.72 4.68 7.98
CA VAL A 41 -7.34 5.75 8.76
C VAL A 41 -8.73 5.33 9.25
N GLU A 42 -9.49 4.67 8.37
CA GLU A 42 -10.81 4.10 8.65
C GLU A 42 -10.97 2.76 7.93
N PRO A 43 -11.67 1.80 8.56
CA PRO A 43 -12.31 1.83 9.87
C PRO A 43 -11.32 1.75 11.05
N SER A 44 -11.76 2.18 12.23
CA SER A 44 -10.91 2.27 13.43
C SER A 44 -10.32 0.93 13.87
N GLN A 45 -11.00 -0.19 13.59
CA GLN A 45 -10.54 -1.55 13.88
C GLN A 45 -9.29 -1.94 13.11
N LEU A 46 -9.02 -1.28 11.99
CA LEU A 46 -7.87 -1.51 11.12
C LEU A 46 -6.85 -0.37 11.17
N ARG A 47 -6.98 0.58 12.09
CA ARG A 47 -6.13 1.78 12.19
C ARG A 47 -4.73 1.44 12.67
N TYR A 48 -3.94 0.84 11.78
CA TYR A 48 -2.55 0.46 11.99
C TYR A 48 -1.69 0.90 10.81
N THR A 49 -0.37 0.83 11.01
CA THR A 49 0.63 0.99 9.95
C THR A 49 0.97 -0.39 9.40
N TYR A 50 0.90 -0.52 8.09
CA TYR A 50 1.13 -1.76 7.35
C TYR A 50 2.35 -1.61 6.46
N ARG A 51 3.05 -2.72 6.25
CA ARG A 51 4.22 -2.79 5.38
C ARG A 51 3.89 -3.60 4.13
N ILE A 52 4.26 -3.07 2.97
CA ILE A 52 4.15 -3.76 1.69
C ILE A 52 5.52 -3.81 1.02
N ARG A 53 5.77 -4.88 0.27
CA ARG A 53 6.95 -5.04 -0.56
C ARG A 53 6.63 -4.71 -2.00
N PRO A 54 7.20 -3.63 -2.58
CA PRO A 54 6.99 -3.29 -3.98
C PRO A 54 7.52 -4.37 -4.93
N ALA A 55 6.92 -4.49 -6.11
CA ALA A 55 7.52 -5.24 -7.20
C ALA A 55 8.81 -4.55 -7.66
N THR A 56 9.81 -5.36 -8.06
CA THR A 56 11.13 -4.85 -8.44
C THR A 56 11.32 -4.70 -9.94
N ASN A 57 10.63 -5.52 -10.75
CA ASN A 57 10.89 -5.64 -12.19
C ASN A 57 9.73 -5.18 -13.07
N PHE A 58 8.64 -4.68 -12.49
CA PHE A 58 7.50 -4.12 -13.20
C PHE A 58 6.73 -3.15 -12.31
N GLY A 59 5.84 -2.35 -12.93
CA GLY A 59 5.08 -1.31 -12.25
C GLY A 59 5.89 -0.05 -11.97
N GLY A 60 5.22 0.98 -11.48
CA GLY A 60 5.83 2.25 -11.10
C GLY A 60 6.30 2.28 -9.65
N GLU A 61 6.90 3.41 -9.28
CA GLU A 61 7.30 3.70 -7.91
C GLU A 61 6.17 4.36 -7.12
N PHE A 62 6.11 4.11 -5.81
CA PHE A 62 5.26 4.86 -4.88
C PHE A 62 5.83 6.27 -4.63
N SER A 63 5.90 7.08 -5.68
CA SER A 63 6.59 8.38 -5.69
C SER A 63 5.73 9.56 -5.27
N PHE A 64 4.43 9.40 -5.15
CA PHE A 64 3.50 10.45 -4.76
C PHE A 64 2.57 9.99 -3.65
N CYS A 65 2.30 10.90 -2.71
CA CYS A 65 1.44 10.59 -1.58
C CYS A 65 -0.04 10.66 -1.96
N MET A 66 -0.76 9.63 -1.59
CA MET A 66 -2.22 9.59 -1.61
C MET A 66 -2.72 9.61 -0.16
N THR A 67 -3.50 10.61 0.20
CA THR A 67 -4.04 10.78 1.56
C THR A 67 -5.55 10.65 1.52
N ASN A 68 -6.14 9.96 2.50
CA ASN A 68 -7.57 9.66 2.56
C ASN A 68 -8.09 9.06 1.24
N THR A 69 -7.24 8.26 0.57
CA THR A 69 -7.64 7.51 -0.63
C THR A 69 -8.31 6.22 -0.22
N LYS A 70 -9.16 5.69 -1.09
CA LYS A 70 -9.85 4.43 -0.81
C LYS A 70 -8.94 3.26 -1.17
N LEU A 71 -8.89 2.26 -0.30
CA LEU A 71 -8.39 0.92 -0.61
C LEU A 71 -9.62 0.07 -0.93
N VAL A 72 -9.83 -0.22 -2.20
CA VAL A 72 -11.04 -0.84 -2.72
C VAL A 72 -10.76 -2.29 -3.10
N VAL A 73 -11.52 -3.21 -2.54
CA VAL A 73 -11.45 -4.63 -2.92
C VAL A 73 -11.99 -4.80 -4.34
N MET A 74 -11.20 -5.41 -5.23
CA MET A 74 -11.64 -5.68 -6.60
C MET A 74 -12.75 -6.73 -6.61
N ASP A 75 -13.65 -6.61 -7.55
CA ASP A 75 -14.70 -7.59 -7.81
C ASP A 75 -14.67 -8.02 -9.29
N PRO A 76 -14.22 -9.26 -9.60
CA PRO A 76 -13.76 -10.31 -8.67
C PRO A 76 -12.43 -9.99 -7.98
N ILE A 77 -12.25 -10.52 -6.76
CA ILE A 77 -11.12 -10.21 -5.87
C ILE A 77 -9.78 -10.70 -6.41
N ASP A 78 -9.77 -11.71 -7.29
CA ASP A 78 -8.55 -12.19 -7.94
C ASP A 78 -7.95 -11.14 -8.89
N GLY A 79 -8.72 -10.16 -9.35
CA GLY A 79 -8.25 -9.09 -10.23
C GLY A 79 -7.75 -9.58 -11.60
N CYS A 80 -8.22 -10.73 -12.08
CA CYS A 80 -7.79 -11.33 -13.34
C CYS A 80 -8.68 -10.96 -14.53
N THR A 81 -9.86 -10.42 -14.27
CA THR A 81 -10.81 -9.95 -15.30
C THR A 81 -11.20 -8.51 -15.04
N ALA A 82 -11.87 -7.87 -16.00
CA ALA A 82 -12.37 -6.52 -15.82
C ALA A 82 -13.28 -6.45 -14.59
N PRO A 83 -12.99 -5.54 -13.64
CA PRO A 83 -13.71 -5.49 -12.37
C PRO A 83 -15.14 -4.95 -12.56
N LEU A 84 -16.09 -5.56 -11.85
CA LEU A 84 -17.49 -5.12 -11.84
C LEU A 84 -17.67 -3.78 -11.13
N ASN A 85 -16.75 -3.47 -10.20
CA ASN A 85 -16.75 -2.24 -9.41
C ASN A 85 -15.72 -1.20 -9.91
N GLN A 86 -15.51 -1.12 -11.24
CA GLN A 86 -14.53 -0.22 -11.86
C GLN A 86 -14.66 1.24 -11.40
N GLU A 87 -15.88 1.78 -11.29
CA GLU A 87 -16.12 3.16 -10.85
C GLU A 87 -15.56 3.47 -9.46
N GLN A 88 -15.51 2.47 -8.58
CA GLN A 88 -14.93 2.61 -7.25
C GLN A 88 -13.40 2.59 -7.27
N LEU A 89 -12.81 1.94 -8.26
CA LEU A 89 -11.35 1.83 -8.43
C LEU A 89 -10.73 3.08 -9.04
N GLU A 90 -11.47 3.84 -9.82
CA GLU A 90 -10.95 5.03 -10.51
C GLU A 90 -10.39 6.05 -9.51
N GLY A 91 -9.11 6.39 -9.68
CA GLY A 91 -8.39 7.33 -8.82
C GLY A 91 -8.00 6.80 -7.44
N ASN A 92 -8.33 5.55 -7.11
CA ASN A 92 -8.12 4.92 -5.81
C ASN A 92 -7.06 3.81 -5.86
N VAL A 93 -6.85 3.13 -4.74
CA VAL A 93 -5.94 1.98 -4.62
C VAL A 93 -6.76 0.71 -4.72
N ALA A 94 -6.40 -0.16 -5.67
CA ALA A 94 -7.00 -1.47 -5.82
C ALA A 94 -6.42 -2.47 -4.81
N PHE A 95 -7.23 -3.41 -4.36
CA PHE A 95 -6.83 -4.50 -3.51
C PHE A 95 -7.27 -5.83 -4.12
N ALA A 96 -6.31 -6.76 -4.31
CA ALA A 96 -6.57 -8.07 -4.91
C ALA A 96 -5.85 -9.18 -4.16
N VAL A 97 -6.29 -10.43 -4.36
CA VAL A 97 -5.60 -11.61 -3.86
C VAL A 97 -4.71 -12.25 -4.92
N ARG A 98 -3.70 -12.97 -4.47
CA ARG A 98 -2.82 -13.80 -5.30
C ARG A 98 -3.58 -15.01 -5.86
N GLY A 99 -3.11 -15.53 -6.99
CA GLY A 99 -3.67 -16.71 -7.66
C GLY A 99 -4.28 -16.38 -9.03
N GLU A 100 -4.69 -17.39 -9.75
CA GLU A 100 -5.38 -17.37 -11.04
C GLU A 100 -4.59 -16.75 -12.21
N CYS A 101 -3.96 -15.59 -12.04
CA CYS A 101 -3.17 -14.92 -13.07
C CYS A 101 -1.92 -14.24 -12.48
N SER A 102 -1.01 -13.78 -13.36
CA SER A 102 0.24 -13.14 -12.94
C SER A 102 0.02 -11.81 -12.21
N PHE A 103 0.99 -11.41 -11.38
CA PHE A 103 0.98 -10.11 -10.71
C PHE A 103 0.91 -8.94 -11.70
N LEU A 104 1.69 -9.04 -12.79
CA LEU A 104 1.68 -8.05 -13.86
C LEU A 104 0.30 -7.95 -14.51
N HIS A 105 -0.38 -9.09 -14.77
CA HIS A 105 -1.72 -9.09 -15.33
C HIS A 105 -2.74 -8.42 -14.42
N LYS A 106 -2.71 -8.73 -13.10
CA LYS A 106 -3.59 -8.07 -12.11
C LYS A 106 -3.35 -6.56 -12.09
N THR A 107 -2.07 -6.14 -12.15
CA THR A 107 -1.70 -4.72 -12.18
C THR A 107 -2.23 -4.03 -13.43
N LEU A 108 -2.15 -4.69 -14.59
CA LEU A 108 -2.70 -4.18 -15.84
C LEU A 108 -4.23 -4.03 -15.80
N VAL A 109 -4.92 -4.99 -15.19
CA VAL A 109 -6.38 -4.94 -15.01
C VAL A 109 -6.76 -3.78 -14.10
N ALA A 110 -6.08 -3.61 -12.97
CA ALA A 110 -6.29 -2.50 -12.03
C ALA A 110 -6.01 -1.13 -12.69
N GLU A 111 -4.91 -1.02 -13.45
CA GLU A 111 -4.55 0.21 -14.18
C GLU A 111 -5.61 0.58 -15.22
N ARG A 112 -6.10 -0.39 -15.99
CA ARG A 112 -7.18 -0.18 -16.98
C ARG A 112 -8.50 0.21 -16.33
N ALA A 113 -8.73 -0.20 -15.09
CA ALA A 113 -9.86 0.23 -14.28
C ALA A 113 -9.69 1.64 -13.69
N GLY A 114 -8.55 2.32 -13.95
CA GLY A 114 -8.26 3.66 -13.46
C GLY A 114 -7.67 3.70 -12.05
N ALA A 115 -7.28 2.57 -11.47
CA ALA A 115 -6.59 2.55 -10.18
C ALA A 115 -5.22 3.25 -10.26
N ARG A 116 -4.81 3.86 -9.16
CA ARG A 116 -3.53 4.58 -9.05
C ARG A 116 -2.42 3.74 -8.43
N ALA A 117 -2.77 2.66 -7.78
CA ALA A 117 -1.86 1.66 -7.23
C ALA A 117 -2.62 0.35 -7.02
N LEU A 118 -1.87 -0.75 -6.88
CA LEU A 118 -2.42 -2.05 -6.52
C LEU A 118 -1.73 -2.60 -5.27
N ILE A 119 -2.49 -3.11 -4.33
CA ILE A 119 -1.99 -3.93 -3.22
C ILE A 119 -2.47 -5.36 -3.45
N VAL A 120 -1.52 -6.29 -3.53
CA VAL A 120 -1.83 -7.72 -3.65
C VAL A 120 -1.49 -8.41 -2.34
N THR A 121 -2.34 -9.30 -1.89
CA THR A 121 -2.12 -10.12 -0.70
C THR A 121 -2.23 -11.61 -1.02
N GLU A 122 -1.80 -12.46 -0.10
CA GLU A 122 -2.04 -13.90 -0.20
C GLU A 122 -3.55 -14.18 -0.06
N GLN A 123 -4.01 -15.24 -0.72
CA GLN A 123 -5.37 -15.70 -0.51
C GLN A 123 -5.57 -16.12 0.95
N ASP A 124 -6.73 -15.82 1.53
CA ASP A 124 -7.01 -16.11 2.94
C ASP A 124 -6.86 -17.61 3.24
N ASN A 125 -5.73 -17.93 3.83
CA ASN A 125 -5.49 -19.22 4.45
C ASN A 125 -4.81 -18.96 5.79
N LEU A 126 -5.60 -18.54 6.77
CA LEU A 126 -5.13 -18.26 8.15
C LEU A 126 -4.36 -19.42 8.79
N HIS A 127 -4.44 -20.61 8.20
CA HIS A 127 -3.74 -21.81 8.67
C HIS A 127 -2.45 -22.10 7.87
N ASP A 128 -2.16 -21.33 6.81
CA ASP A 128 -0.91 -21.48 6.08
C ASP A 128 0.24 -20.80 6.87
N PRO A 129 1.25 -21.54 7.31
CA PRO A 129 2.41 -20.98 8.01
C PRO A 129 3.20 -20.01 7.12
N ASN A 130 3.02 -20.05 5.81
CA ASN A 130 3.68 -19.16 4.86
C ASN A 130 2.90 -17.85 4.59
N ALA A 131 1.69 -17.71 5.13
CA ALA A 131 0.87 -16.50 4.94
C ALA A 131 1.56 -15.20 5.43
N ASP A 132 2.56 -15.32 6.31
CA ASP A 132 3.35 -14.22 6.85
C ASP A 132 4.71 -14.03 6.14
N LEU A 133 4.93 -14.70 5.01
CA LEU A 133 6.13 -14.51 4.21
C LEU A 133 5.88 -13.48 3.10
N PHE A 134 6.83 -12.56 2.93
CA PHE A 134 6.83 -11.70 1.77
C PHE A 134 7.22 -12.51 0.53
N ILE A 135 6.40 -12.42 -0.49
CA ILE A 135 6.66 -13.01 -1.80
C ILE A 135 7.28 -11.93 -2.69
N GLU A 136 8.28 -12.32 -3.46
CA GLU A 136 8.79 -11.49 -4.54
C GLU A 136 7.83 -11.57 -5.73
N MET A 137 7.25 -10.43 -6.09
CA MET A 137 6.40 -10.34 -7.27
C MET A 137 7.29 -10.25 -8.51
N VAL A 138 7.28 -11.31 -9.32
CA VAL A 138 8.06 -11.38 -10.54
C VAL A 138 7.23 -11.04 -11.77
N ASP A 139 7.89 -10.42 -12.75
CA ASP A 139 7.37 -10.21 -14.07
C ASP A 139 7.08 -11.56 -14.78
N ASP A 140 5.99 -11.63 -15.51
CA ASP A 140 5.59 -12.83 -16.26
C ASP A 140 6.28 -12.96 -17.63
N LYS A 141 7.26 -12.08 -17.92
CA LYS A 141 8.03 -12.02 -19.15
C LYS A 141 7.17 -11.79 -20.41
N SER A 142 6.01 -11.21 -20.26
CA SER A 142 5.23 -10.72 -21.39
C SER A 142 5.67 -9.31 -21.77
N ASP A 143 5.45 -8.91 -23.03
CA ASP A 143 5.78 -7.56 -23.52
C ASP A 143 4.77 -6.49 -23.05
N ARG A 144 4.07 -6.74 -21.92
CA ARG A 144 3.08 -5.82 -21.35
C ARG A 144 3.74 -4.90 -20.34
N GLU A 145 3.49 -3.63 -20.46
CA GLU A 145 3.96 -2.61 -19.55
C GLU A 145 2.81 -2.12 -18.65
N VAL A 146 3.14 -1.78 -17.41
CA VAL A 146 2.26 -1.18 -16.43
C VAL A 146 2.99 -0.05 -15.73
N SER A 147 2.30 1.04 -15.44
CA SER A 147 2.88 2.26 -14.87
C SER A 147 2.52 2.49 -13.40
N ILE A 148 1.42 1.92 -12.93
CA ILE A 148 1.01 2.09 -11.53
C ILE A 148 1.88 1.25 -10.59
N PRO A 149 2.18 1.78 -9.38
CA PRO A 149 2.91 1.01 -8.37
C PRO A 149 2.09 -0.16 -7.85
N VAL A 150 2.79 -1.26 -7.55
CA VAL A 150 2.19 -2.46 -6.96
C VAL A 150 3.03 -2.95 -5.79
N GLY A 151 2.38 -3.35 -4.69
CA GLY A 151 3.02 -3.84 -3.49
C GLY A 151 2.35 -5.11 -2.95
N PHE A 152 3.18 -6.02 -2.41
CA PHE A 152 2.70 -7.24 -1.77
C PHE A 152 2.51 -7.01 -0.27
N LEU A 153 1.32 -7.32 0.24
CA LEU A 153 0.94 -7.26 1.64
C LEU A 153 0.94 -8.68 2.23
N LEU A 154 1.45 -8.83 3.44
CA LEU A 154 1.41 -10.12 4.16
C LEU A 154 -0.02 -10.66 4.25
N GLY A 155 -0.17 -11.97 4.05
CA GLY A 155 -1.47 -12.63 3.94
C GLY A 155 -2.36 -12.42 5.15
N ARG A 156 -1.80 -12.50 6.36
CA ARG A 156 -2.55 -12.25 7.59
C ARG A 156 -3.10 -10.82 7.67
N ASN A 157 -2.35 -9.83 7.21
CA ASN A 157 -2.83 -8.44 7.12
C ASN A 157 -3.98 -8.33 6.11
N GLY A 158 -3.80 -8.94 4.94
CA GLY A 158 -4.82 -8.95 3.90
C GLY A 158 -6.13 -9.59 4.37
N ALA A 159 -6.05 -10.77 4.98
CA ALA A 159 -7.19 -11.47 5.55
C ALA A 159 -7.93 -10.64 6.62
N GLN A 160 -7.19 -9.99 7.52
CA GLN A 160 -7.80 -9.13 8.54
C GLN A 160 -8.48 -7.91 7.94
N ILE A 161 -7.91 -7.30 6.90
CA ILE A 161 -8.54 -6.20 6.19
C ILE A 161 -9.85 -6.66 5.53
N GLN A 162 -9.81 -7.75 4.75
CA GLN A 162 -10.99 -8.28 4.06
C GLN A 162 -12.10 -8.64 5.05
N ASN A 163 -11.79 -9.49 6.02
CA ASN A 163 -12.77 -9.96 7.01
C ASN A 163 -13.38 -8.81 7.82
N THR A 164 -12.62 -7.75 8.09
CA THR A 164 -13.14 -6.59 8.81
C THR A 164 -14.06 -5.76 7.93
N LEU A 165 -13.69 -5.52 6.67
CA LEU A 165 -14.54 -4.78 5.73
C LEU A 165 -15.85 -5.53 5.48
N GLU A 166 -15.81 -6.84 5.23
CA GLU A 166 -17.01 -7.67 5.07
C GLU A 166 -17.90 -7.63 6.32
N LYS A 167 -17.31 -7.82 7.50
CA LYS A 167 -18.06 -7.80 8.77
C LYS A 167 -18.74 -6.47 9.07
N LEU A 168 -18.15 -5.38 8.58
CA LEU A 168 -18.69 -4.01 8.76
C LEU A 168 -19.56 -3.57 7.58
N ASP A 169 -19.71 -4.39 6.56
CA ASP A 169 -20.41 -4.06 5.31
C ASP A 169 -19.85 -2.79 4.66
N LEU A 170 -18.51 -2.67 4.64
CA LEU A 170 -17.80 -1.54 4.07
C LEU A 170 -17.17 -1.91 2.72
N PRO A 171 -17.40 -1.12 1.65
CA PRO A 171 -16.83 -1.42 0.32
C PRO A 171 -15.35 -1.06 0.18
N TYR A 172 -14.77 -0.31 1.14
CA TYR A 172 -13.37 0.12 1.14
C TYR A 172 -12.90 0.53 2.53
N ALA A 173 -11.58 0.62 2.68
CA ALA A 173 -10.93 1.33 3.78
C ALA A 173 -10.38 2.68 3.31
N LEU A 174 -10.26 3.69 4.18
CA LEU A 174 -9.51 4.92 3.89
C LEU A 174 -8.06 4.75 4.33
N ILE A 175 -7.13 5.07 3.44
CA ILE A 175 -5.70 4.89 3.67
C ILE A 175 -4.89 6.13 3.31
N ASN A 176 -3.70 6.23 3.89
CA ASN A 176 -2.62 7.11 3.45
C ASN A 176 -1.46 6.25 2.94
N ILE A 177 -0.98 6.49 1.71
CA ILE A 177 0.12 5.75 1.08
C ILE A 177 0.91 6.65 0.13
N PRO A 178 2.26 6.57 0.08
CA PRO A 178 3.11 5.99 1.10
C PRO A 178 3.18 6.85 2.37
N VAL A 179 3.50 6.24 3.50
CA VAL A 179 3.76 6.92 4.77
C VAL A 179 5.27 6.95 5.00
N ASN A 180 5.79 8.12 5.38
CA ASN A 180 7.22 8.27 5.65
C ASN A 180 7.57 7.77 7.05
N MET A 181 8.31 6.67 7.12
CA MET A 181 8.72 6.03 8.37
C MET A 181 10.21 6.22 8.70
N THR A 182 10.95 7.09 8.00
CA THR A 182 12.41 7.24 8.10
C THR A 182 12.92 7.53 9.50
N PHE A 183 12.15 8.29 10.28
CA PHE A 183 12.55 8.70 11.63
C PHE A 183 11.68 8.10 12.72
N VAL A 184 10.86 7.12 12.36
CA VAL A 184 10.01 6.43 13.33
C VAL A 184 10.74 5.21 13.82
N ASP A 185 10.97 5.15 15.13
CA ASP A 185 11.48 3.95 15.78
C ASP A 185 10.49 2.79 15.56
N ILE A 186 10.98 1.64 15.12
CA ILE A 186 10.16 0.47 14.83
C ILE A 186 9.29 0.07 16.03
N HIS A 187 9.78 0.29 17.25
CA HIS A 187 9.02 0.03 18.50
C HIS A 187 7.92 1.05 18.78
N ARG A 188 7.89 2.16 18.04
CA ARG A 188 6.85 3.20 18.14
C ARG A 188 5.85 3.16 16.97
N MET A 189 6.06 2.25 16.03
CA MET A 189 5.11 2.05 14.94
C MET A 189 3.81 1.46 15.52
N ASN A 190 2.69 1.97 15.06
CA ASN A 190 1.37 1.42 15.39
C ASN A 190 1.12 0.17 14.55
N GLN A 191 1.81 -0.92 14.91
CA GLN A 191 1.74 -2.18 14.18
C GLN A 191 0.45 -2.95 14.50
N PRO A 192 -0.06 -3.74 13.54
CA PRO A 192 -1.15 -4.67 13.81
C PRO A 192 -0.75 -5.68 14.91
N PRO A 193 -1.62 -5.94 15.90
CA PRO A 193 -1.29 -6.82 17.04
C PRO A 193 -1.19 -8.30 16.67
N TRP A 194 -1.60 -8.68 15.46
CA TRP A 194 -1.57 -10.06 14.97
C TRP A 194 -0.31 -10.41 14.18
N ILE A 195 0.59 -9.45 13.99
CA ILE A 195 1.90 -9.65 13.34
C ILE A 195 3.00 -9.16 14.27
N SER A 196 4.05 -9.98 14.42
CA SER A 196 5.34 -9.58 15.00
C SER A 196 6.38 -9.47 13.90
N TRP A 197 7.04 -8.35 13.79
CA TRP A 197 8.15 -8.12 12.85
C TRP A 197 9.34 -7.47 13.53
#